data_5ad8a57dc9790fe6736c72907de16669
#
_entry.id   5ad8a57dc9790fe6736c72907de16669
#
_cell.length_a   1.000
_cell.length_b   1.000
_cell.length_c   1.000
_cell.angle_alpha   90.00
_cell.angle_beta   90.00
_cell.angle_gamma   90.00
#
_symmetry.space_group_name_H-M   'P 1'
#
loop_
_entity.id
_entity.type
_entity.pdbx_description
1 polymer ?
#
loop_
_entity_poly.entity_id
_entity_poly.type
_entity_poly.pdbx_seq_one_letter_code
_entity_poly.pdbx_strand_id
1 'polypeptide(L)'
;KSKVYYTSMRTGFDNGLLDKLKRLIKKAGIENIDFDGKYTAIKMHFGEPGNLAFLRPNYAKVVADTVKELGGKPFLTDCNTLYVGGRKNALDHIESAYVNGFSPLSTGCHIIIGDGLKGTDEVYIPVEGGEYVKEAKIGRAIMDADVFISLAHFKGHEATGFGGTLKNIGMGCGSRAGKMEMHRAGDRKSTRLNSSHHDRSRM
;
A
#
# COMPACT_ATOMS: atom_id res chain seq x y z
N LYS A 1 -0.82 -6.06 25.14
CA LYS A 1 0.23 -6.14 24.11
C LYS A 1 -0.35 -6.84 22.88
N SER A 2 -0.12 -6.28 21.69
CA SER A 2 -0.56 -6.90 20.43
C SER A 2 0.23 -8.18 20.16
N LYS A 3 -0.46 -9.21 19.65
CA LYS A 3 0.18 -10.46 19.24
C LYS A 3 0.80 -10.28 17.85
N VAL A 4 2.00 -10.79 17.67
CA VAL A 4 2.69 -10.86 16.37
C VAL A 4 2.79 -12.32 15.95
N TYR A 5 2.41 -12.61 14.70
CA TYR A 5 2.50 -13.93 14.12
C TYR A 5 3.64 -13.96 13.11
N TYR A 6 4.49 -14.96 13.24
CA TYR A 6 5.70 -15.08 12.42
C TYR A 6 5.82 -16.48 11.82
N THR A 7 6.35 -16.57 10.62
CA THR A 7 6.82 -17.83 10.01
C THR A 7 8.15 -17.60 9.30
N SER A 8 9.02 -18.61 9.29
CA SER A 8 10.30 -18.54 8.61
C SER A 8 10.14 -18.60 7.09
N MET A 9 11.15 -18.10 6.36
CA MET A 9 11.21 -18.20 4.88
C MET A 9 11.69 -19.58 4.39
N ARG A 10 12.06 -20.49 5.29
CA ARG A 10 12.44 -21.88 4.93
C ARG A 10 11.24 -22.59 4.32
N THR A 11 11.44 -23.28 3.21
CA THR A 11 10.41 -24.06 2.51
C THR A 11 10.78 -25.53 2.46
N GLY A 12 9.78 -26.38 2.31
CA GLY A 12 9.91 -27.82 2.03
C GLY A 12 8.98 -28.19 0.90
N PHE A 13 8.99 -29.46 0.48
CA PHE A 13 8.20 -29.96 -0.64
C PHE A 13 6.70 -29.65 -0.50
N ASP A 14 6.14 -29.86 0.72
CA ASP A 14 4.73 -29.64 1.01
C ASP A 14 4.48 -28.37 1.85
N ASN A 15 5.38 -27.39 1.83
CA ASN A 15 5.35 -26.24 2.70
C ASN A 15 5.90 -24.98 2.03
N GLY A 16 5.26 -24.58 0.92
CA GLY A 16 5.61 -23.41 0.14
C GLY A 16 5.32 -22.10 0.88
N LEU A 17 5.91 -21.00 0.43
CA LEU A 17 5.74 -19.68 1.05
C LEU A 17 4.28 -19.20 1.00
N LEU A 18 3.56 -19.51 -0.06
CA LEU A 18 2.16 -19.09 -0.23
C LEU A 18 1.25 -19.84 0.74
N ASP A 19 1.47 -21.16 0.93
CA ASP A 19 0.73 -21.95 1.90
C ASP A 19 1.03 -21.50 3.34
N LYS A 20 2.30 -21.15 3.60
CA LYS A 20 2.70 -20.58 4.90
C LYS A 20 2.01 -19.25 5.16
N LEU A 21 1.91 -18.37 4.15
CA LEU A 21 1.18 -17.12 4.28
C LEU A 21 -0.29 -17.38 4.59
N LYS A 22 -0.97 -18.25 3.82
CA LYS A 22 -2.39 -18.57 4.05
C LYS A 22 -2.62 -19.10 5.46
N ARG A 23 -1.80 -20.04 5.94
CA ARG A 23 -1.88 -20.54 7.32
C ARG A 23 -1.60 -19.48 8.36
N LEU A 24 -0.64 -18.58 8.10
CA LEU A 24 -0.26 -17.52 9.04
C LEU A 24 -1.38 -16.51 9.23
N ILE A 25 -2.00 -16.04 8.15
CA ILE A 25 -3.11 -15.07 8.22
C ILE A 25 -4.36 -15.69 8.87
N LYS A 26 -4.64 -16.96 8.62
CA LYS A 26 -5.71 -17.69 9.31
C LYS A 26 -5.42 -17.80 10.80
N LYS A 27 -4.20 -18.20 11.18
CA LYS A 27 -3.78 -18.26 12.59
C LYS A 27 -3.81 -16.89 13.27
N ALA A 28 -3.57 -15.82 12.52
CA ALA A 28 -3.67 -14.44 13.00
C ALA A 28 -5.12 -14.00 13.22
N GLY A 29 -6.10 -14.76 12.74
CA GLY A 29 -7.51 -14.52 12.99
C GLY A 29 -8.23 -13.76 11.89
N ILE A 30 -7.78 -13.82 10.63
CA ILE A 30 -8.47 -13.18 9.51
C ILE A 30 -9.92 -13.67 9.39
N GLU A 31 -10.20 -14.92 9.77
CA GLU A 31 -11.54 -15.53 9.75
C GLU A 31 -12.51 -14.91 10.78
N ASN A 32 -12.00 -14.15 11.75
CA ASN A 32 -12.82 -13.43 12.74
C ASN A 32 -13.30 -12.05 12.24
N ILE A 33 -12.84 -11.64 11.08
CA ILE A 33 -13.27 -10.39 10.43
C ILE A 33 -14.49 -10.71 9.58
N ASP A 34 -15.55 -9.94 9.75
CA ASP A 34 -16.73 -10.03 8.92
C ASP A 34 -16.44 -9.41 7.54
N PHE A 35 -16.27 -10.27 6.53
CA PHE A 35 -16.03 -9.87 5.14
C PHE A 35 -17.28 -9.95 4.26
N ASP A 36 -18.37 -10.56 4.74
CA ASP A 36 -19.52 -10.89 3.89
C ASP A 36 -20.10 -9.66 3.20
N GLY A 37 -20.07 -9.68 1.87
CA GLY A 37 -20.51 -8.59 1.02
C GLY A 37 -19.65 -7.33 1.02
N LYS A 38 -18.60 -7.24 1.87
CA LYS A 38 -17.82 -6.04 2.15
C LYS A 38 -16.71 -5.77 1.14
N TYR A 39 -16.51 -4.51 0.81
CA TYR A 39 -15.37 -4.05 0.04
C TYR A 39 -14.10 -4.07 0.90
N THR A 40 -13.07 -4.73 0.39
CA THR A 40 -11.79 -4.89 1.12
C THR A 40 -10.64 -4.28 0.32
N ALA A 41 -10.07 -3.21 0.83
CA ALA A 41 -8.89 -2.58 0.27
C ALA A 41 -7.63 -3.33 0.72
N ILE A 42 -6.93 -3.97 -0.20
CA ILE A 42 -5.60 -4.54 0.02
C ILE A 42 -4.57 -3.52 -0.44
N LYS A 43 -4.06 -2.74 0.52
CA LYS A 43 -3.09 -1.68 0.25
C LYS A 43 -1.68 -2.25 0.14
N MET A 44 -1.07 -2.03 -0.98
CA MET A 44 0.31 -2.43 -1.23
C MET A 44 1.01 -1.45 -2.16
N HIS A 45 2.33 -1.62 -2.30
CA HIS A 45 3.14 -0.92 -3.30
C HIS A 45 3.38 -1.86 -4.48
N PHE A 46 3.00 -1.44 -5.69
CA PHE A 46 3.10 -2.26 -6.90
C PHE A 46 4.52 -2.34 -7.48
N GLY A 47 5.50 -1.71 -6.86
CA GLY A 47 6.87 -1.58 -7.40
C GLY A 47 7.02 -0.36 -8.31
N GLU A 48 8.27 -0.01 -8.57
CA GLU A 48 8.63 0.97 -9.61
C GLU A 48 9.09 0.21 -10.85
N PRO A 49 8.85 0.73 -12.07
CA PRO A 49 9.39 0.14 -13.29
C PRO A 49 10.92 -0.04 -13.19
N GLY A 50 11.40 -1.25 -13.48
CA GLY A 50 12.82 -1.60 -13.41
C GLY A 50 13.33 -1.98 -12.02
N ASN A 51 12.56 -1.82 -10.95
CA ASN A 51 12.93 -2.25 -9.60
C ASN A 51 12.21 -3.56 -9.24
N LEU A 52 12.96 -4.59 -8.88
CA LEU A 52 12.42 -5.92 -8.53
C LEU A 52 12.21 -6.11 -7.02
N ALA A 53 12.54 -5.12 -6.18
CA ALA A 53 12.40 -5.20 -4.73
C ALA A 53 10.98 -4.81 -4.25
N PHE A 54 10.00 -5.62 -4.61
CA PHE A 54 8.61 -5.51 -4.18
C PHE A 54 7.99 -6.88 -3.91
N LEU A 55 6.86 -6.94 -3.21
CA LEU A 55 6.11 -8.18 -3.01
C LEU A 55 5.54 -8.68 -4.34
N ARG A 56 5.73 -9.95 -4.62
CA ARG A 56 5.24 -10.56 -5.86
C ARG A 56 3.71 -10.64 -5.88
N PRO A 57 3.07 -10.58 -7.07
CA PRO A 57 1.62 -10.71 -7.23
C PRO A 57 1.02 -11.96 -6.58
N ASN A 58 1.78 -13.05 -6.50
CA ASN A 58 1.39 -14.30 -5.86
C ASN A 58 0.96 -14.13 -4.38
N TYR A 59 1.65 -13.26 -3.63
CA TYR A 59 1.27 -12.95 -2.25
C TYR A 59 -0.05 -12.17 -2.17
N ALA A 60 -0.22 -11.21 -3.08
CA ALA A 60 -1.48 -10.47 -3.18
C ALA A 60 -2.65 -11.41 -3.52
N LYS A 61 -2.41 -12.37 -4.44
CA LYS A 61 -3.41 -13.39 -4.78
C LYS A 61 -3.85 -14.20 -3.58
N VAL A 62 -2.93 -14.69 -2.75
CA VAL A 62 -3.29 -15.48 -1.55
C VAL A 62 -4.20 -14.68 -0.62
N VAL A 63 -3.91 -13.39 -0.41
CA VAL A 63 -4.74 -12.52 0.44
C VAL A 63 -6.10 -12.28 -0.21
N ALA A 64 -6.14 -11.95 -1.50
CA ALA A 64 -7.37 -11.70 -2.24
C ALA A 64 -8.28 -12.95 -2.27
N ASP A 65 -7.71 -14.12 -2.54
CA ASP A 65 -8.46 -15.38 -2.55
C ASP A 65 -9.02 -15.70 -1.16
N THR A 66 -8.23 -15.47 -0.10
CA THR A 66 -8.71 -15.67 1.28
C THR A 66 -9.88 -14.74 1.63
N VAL A 67 -9.81 -13.45 1.23
CA VAL A 67 -10.93 -12.51 1.43
C VAL A 67 -12.17 -12.96 0.67
N LYS A 68 -12.02 -13.44 -0.57
CA LYS A 68 -13.15 -13.98 -1.36
C LYS A 68 -13.76 -15.24 -0.74
N GLU A 69 -12.92 -16.16 -0.25
CA GLU A 69 -13.37 -17.36 0.47
C GLU A 69 -14.23 -17.00 1.69
N LEU A 70 -14.00 -15.82 2.28
CA LEU A 70 -14.76 -15.27 3.42
C LEU A 70 -15.93 -14.35 2.99
N GLY A 71 -16.30 -14.32 1.69
CA GLY A 71 -17.43 -13.56 1.17
C GLY A 71 -17.13 -12.09 0.82
N GLY A 72 -15.88 -11.65 0.97
CA GLY A 72 -15.48 -10.25 0.71
C GLY A 72 -15.24 -9.95 -0.77
N LYS A 73 -15.21 -8.65 -1.08
CA LYS A 73 -14.95 -8.07 -2.41
C LYS A 73 -13.61 -7.34 -2.42
N PRO A 74 -12.47 -8.06 -2.58
CA PRO A 74 -11.16 -7.45 -2.52
C PRO A 74 -10.81 -6.66 -3.78
N PHE A 75 -10.05 -5.59 -3.59
CA PHE A 75 -9.32 -4.88 -4.63
C PHE A 75 -7.92 -4.49 -4.15
N LEU A 76 -6.96 -4.46 -5.06
CA LEU A 76 -5.62 -3.94 -4.77
C LEU A 76 -5.61 -2.43 -4.93
N THR A 77 -4.91 -1.72 -4.05
CA THR A 77 -4.86 -0.27 -4.10
C THR A 77 -3.51 0.31 -3.68
N ASP A 78 -3.19 1.44 -4.23
CA ASP A 78 -2.17 2.41 -3.82
C ASP A 78 -2.65 3.80 -4.21
N CYS A 79 -2.05 4.86 -3.68
CA CYS A 79 -2.28 6.23 -4.12
C CYS A 79 -1.10 6.74 -4.97
N ASN A 80 -1.40 7.68 -5.87
CA ASN A 80 -0.43 8.27 -6.78
C ASN A 80 0.74 8.93 -6.03
N THR A 81 1.90 8.99 -6.69
CA THR A 81 3.11 9.57 -6.11
C THR A 81 3.20 11.08 -6.35
N LEU A 82 3.99 11.76 -5.50
CA LEU A 82 4.33 13.17 -5.70
C LEU A 82 5.35 13.37 -6.83
N TYR A 83 6.28 12.43 -6.93
CA TYR A 83 7.46 12.55 -7.78
C TYR A 83 7.13 12.26 -9.24
N VAL A 84 7.97 12.78 -10.14
CA VAL A 84 7.95 12.40 -11.55
C VAL A 84 8.36 10.93 -11.68
N GLY A 85 7.54 10.15 -12.37
CA GLY A 85 7.75 8.71 -12.55
C GLY A 85 6.48 8.02 -13.02
N GLY A 86 6.52 6.70 -13.14
CA GLY A 86 5.44 5.87 -13.69
C GLY A 86 4.21 5.72 -12.80
N ARG A 87 4.09 6.46 -11.68
CA ARG A 87 2.96 6.36 -10.76
C ARG A 87 2.36 7.72 -10.38
N LYS A 88 2.47 8.70 -11.27
CA LYS A 88 2.03 10.08 -11.00
C LYS A 88 0.53 10.30 -11.23
N ASN A 89 -0.10 9.47 -12.02
CA ASN A 89 -1.54 9.45 -12.32
C ASN A 89 -2.01 7.99 -12.39
N ALA A 90 -3.32 7.77 -12.35
CA ALA A 90 -3.86 6.42 -12.27
C ALA A 90 -3.53 5.53 -13.48
N LEU A 91 -3.48 6.10 -14.68
CA LEU A 91 -3.20 5.32 -15.90
C LEU A 91 -1.76 4.78 -15.87
N ASP A 92 -0.78 5.67 -15.67
CA ASP A 92 0.63 5.28 -15.58
C ASP A 92 0.86 4.36 -14.37
N HIS A 93 0.15 4.60 -13.26
CA HIS A 93 0.25 3.79 -12.05
C HIS A 93 -0.24 2.36 -12.27
N ILE A 94 -1.38 2.19 -12.95
CA ILE A 94 -1.91 0.88 -13.33
C ILE A 94 -0.98 0.21 -14.34
N GLU A 95 -0.45 0.95 -15.30
CA GLU A 95 0.54 0.42 -16.26
C GLU A 95 1.80 -0.08 -15.54
N SER A 96 2.33 0.69 -14.58
CA SER A 96 3.45 0.26 -13.72
C SER A 96 3.12 -1.03 -12.96
N ALA A 97 1.89 -1.15 -12.46
CA ALA A 97 1.44 -2.38 -11.79
C ALA A 97 1.41 -3.57 -12.78
N TYR A 98 0.92 -3.37 -13.99
CA TYR A 98 0.88 -4.42 -15.03
C TYR A 98 2.27 -4.87 -15.45
N VAL A 99 3.20 -3.94 -15.68
CA VAL A 99 4.61 -4.25 -15.98
C VAL A 99 5.25 -5.09 -14.88
N ASN A 100 4.88 -4.85 -13.62
CA ASN A 100 5.34 -5.61 -12.46
C ASN A 100 4.52 -6.89 -12.19
N GLY A 101 3.62 -7.25 -13.11
CA GLY A 101 2.85 -8.49 -13.09
C GLY A 101 1.57 -8.46 -12.25
N PHE A 102 1.15 -7.32 -11.72
CA PHE A 102 -0.13 -7.18 -11.02
C PHE A 102 -1.25 -6.91 -12.02
N SER A 103 -2.20 -7.82 -12.10
CA SER A 103 -3.39 -7.68 -12.95
C SER A 103 -4.54 -8.49 -12.36
N PRO A 104 -5.79 -8.29 -12.81
CA PRO A 104 -6.89 -9.16 -12.42
C PRO A 104 -6.67 -10.63 -12.74
N LEU A 105 -5.90 -10.93 -13.79
CA LEU A 105 -5.57 -12.32 -14.19
C LEU A 105 -4.57 -12.97 -13.23
N SER A 106 -3.55 -12.21 -12.77
CA SER A 106 -2.49 -12.73 -11.90
C SER A 106 -2.87 -12.74 -10.43
N THR A 107 -3.66 -11.77 -9.97
CA THR A 107 -4.01 -11.58 -8.55
C THR A 107 -5.43 -11.97 -8.20
N GLY A 108 -6.29 -12.16 -9.21
CA GLY A 108 -7.69 -12.52 -9.01
C GLY A 108 -8.59 -11.34 -8.58
N CYS A 109 -8.09 -10.11 -8.47
CA CYS A 109 -8.90 -8.94 -8.15
C CYS A 109 -8.46 -7.70 -8.91
N HIS A 110 -9.32 -6.71 -8.98
CA HIS A 110 -9.07 -5.46 -9.71
C HIS A 110 -8.11 -4.54 -8.96
N ILE A 111 -7.48 -3.63 -9.72
CA ILE A 111 -6.66 -2.53 -9.17
C ILE A 111 -7.49 -1.26 -9.23
N ILE A 112 -7.59 -0.56 -8.11
CA ILE A 112 -8.23 0.76 -8.00
C ILE A 112 -7.21 1.71 -7.38
N ILE A 113 -6.87 2.78 -8.09
CA ILE A 113 -5.99 3.81 -7.55
C ILE A 113 -6.78 4.68 -6.58
N GLY A 114 -6.34 4.68 -5.32
CA GLY A 114 -7.11 5.17 -4.18
C GLY A 114 -7.48 6.64 -4.23
N ASP A 115 -6.63 7.49 -4.83
CA ASP A 115 -6.82 8.93 -4.95
C ASP A 115 -7.23 9.38 -6.37
N GLY A 116 -7.75 8.46 -7.19
CA GLY A 116 -8.34 8.74 -8.49
C GLY A 116 -7.34 9.08 -9.59
N LEU A 117 -7.86 9.56 -10.73
CA LEU A 117 -7.09 9.74 -11.95
C LEU A 117 -5.86 10.65 -11.78
N LYS A 118 -6.02 11.77 -11.07
CA LYS A 118 -4.99 12.80 -10.92
C LYS A 118 -4.38 12.87 -9.51
N GLY A 119 -4.78 11.97 -8.61
CA GLY A 119 -4.34 11.98 -7.21
C GLY A 119 -5.02 13.05 -6.35
N THR A 120 -6.23 13.45 -6.73
CA THR A 120 -7.00 14.53 -6.11
C THR A 120 -8.33 14.10 -5.54
N ASP A 121 -8.70 12.81 -5.68
CA ASP A 121 -9.91 12.26 -5.08
C ASP A 121 -9.60 11.80 -3.66
N GLU A 122 -9.98 12.64 -2.68
CA GLU A 122 -9.53 12.50 -1.30
C GLU A 122 -10.66 12.77 -0.29
N VAL A 123 -10.50 12.22 0.91
CA VAL A 123 -11.31 12.47 2.09
C VAL A 123 -10.43 13.10 3.17
N TYR A 124 -10.96 14.09 3.86
CA TYR A 124 -10.27 14.80 4.93
C TYR A 124 -10.62 14.17 6.28
N ILE A 125 -9.61 13.72 7.01
CA ILE A 125 -9.79 13.05 8.30
C ILE A 125 -9.04 13.83 9.38
N PRO A 126 -9.71 14.33 10.43
CA PRO A 126 -9.05 15.00 11.54
C PRO A 126 -7.99 14.10 12.19
N VAL A 127 -6.83 14.67 12.52
CA VAL A 127 -5.74 13.99 13.24
C VAL A 127 -5.69 14.53 14.65
N GLU A 128 -6.32 13.84 15.59
CA GLU A 128 -6.29 14.21 17.00
C GLU A 128 -4.87 14.17 17.56
N GLY A 129 -4.49 15.23 18.25
CA GLY A 129 -3.14 15.39 18.81
C GLY A 129 -2.04 15.62 17.78
N GLY A 130 -2.36 15.73 16.50
CA GLY A 130 -1.38 16.03 15.45
C GLY A 130 -0.69 17.37 15.69
N GLU A 131 0.64 17.38 15.79
CA GLU A 131 1.40 18.62 15.96
C GLU A 131 1.53 19.39 14.64
N TYR A 132 1.95 18.71 13.59
CA TYR A 132 2.28 19.30 12.28
C TYR A 132 1.17 19.14 11.26
N VAL A 133 0.49 17.99 11.26
CA VAL A 133 -0.63 17.68 10.37
C VAL A 133 -1.90 17.59 11.19
N LYS A 134 -2.84 18.48 10.94
CA LYS A 134 -4.13 18.55 11.67
C LYS A 134 -5.21 17.73 10.98
N GLU A 135 -5.04 17.46 9.69
CA GLU A 135 -6.00 16.79 8.87
C GLU A 135 -5.28 15.90 7.84
N ALA A 136 -5.58 14.61 7.85
CA ALA A 136 -5.04 13.66 6.88
C ALA A 136 -5.92 13.65 5.62
N LYS A 137 -5.30 13.73 4.45
CA LYS A 137 -5.96 13.66 3.14
C LYS A 137 -5.72 12.28 2.56
N ILE A 138 -6.72 11.41 2.71
CA ILE A 138 -6.66 10.00 2.36
C ILE A 138 -7.40 9.74 1.05
N GLY A 139 -6.86 8.87 0.19
CA GLY A 139 -7.51 8.50 -1.06
C GLY A 139 -8.91 7.93 -0.84
N ARG A 140 -9.90 8.44 -1.57
CA ARG A 140 -11.32 8.12 -1.39
C ARG A 140 -11.62 6.64 -1.46
N ALA A 141 -11.13 5.92 -2.47
CA ALA A 141 -11.43 4.50 -2.61
C ALA A 141 -10.93 3.65 -1.42
N ILE A 142 -9.90 4.13 -0.69
CA ILE A 142 -9.44 3.49 0.54
C ILE A 142 -10.44 3.73 1.68
N MET A 143 -10.99 4.95 1.76
CA MET A 143 -11.97 5.32 2.79
C MET A 143 -13.36 4.73 2.54
N ASP A 144 -13.69 4.43 1.30
CA ASP A 144 -14.95 3.79 0.91
C ASP A 144 -14.94 2.26 1.18
N ALA A 145 -13.77 1.69 1.49
CA ALA A 145 -13.67 0.27 1.84
C ALA A 145 -14.12 0.00 3.28
N ASP A 146 -14.85 -1.09 3.48
CA ASP A 146 -15.31 -1.54 4.80
C ASP A 146 -14.20 -2.19 5.61
N VAL A 147 -13.27 -2.86 4.92
CA VAL A 147 -12.12 -3.56 5.52
C VAL A 147 -10.84 -3.13 4.83
N PHE A 148 -9.80 -2.90 5.64
CA PHE A 148 -8.48 -2.50 5.16
C PHE A 148 -7.42 -3.52 5.57
N ILE A 149 -6.62 -3.98 4.59
CA ILE A 149 -5.48 -4.87 4.79
C ILE A 149 -4.23 -4.20 4.24
N SER A 150 -3.21 -4.01 5.08
CA SER A 150 -1.90 -3.53 4.63
C SER A 150 -0.99 -4.73 4.30
N LEU A 151 -0.65 -4.87 3.03
CA LEU A 151 0.31 -5.86 2.54
C LEU A 151 1.61 -5.16 2.17
N ALA A 152 2.57 -5.15 3.09
CA ALA A 152 3.76 -4.31 2.99
C ALA A 152 5.04 -5.12 2.78
N HIS A 153 5.91 -4.64 1.89
CA HIS A 153 7.29 -5.08 1.77
C HIS A 153 8.16 -4.35 2.80
N PHE A 154 8.78 -5.10 3.70
CA PHE A 154 9.73 -4.53 4.67
C PHE A 154 11.09 -4.34 4.01
N LYS A 155 11.59 -3.12 4.01
CA LYS A 155 12.86 -2.77 3.35
C LYS A 155 13.57 -1.61 4.04
N GLY A 156 14.86 -1.44 3.75
CA GLY A 156 15.60 -0.22 4.12
C GLY A 156 15.02 1.04 3.49
N HIS A 157 15.23 2.17 4.13
CA HIS A 157 14.83 3.49 3.65
C HIS A 157 15.81 4.56 4.13
N GLU A 158 16.33 5.39 3.21
CA GLU A 158 17.38 6.36 3.49
C GLU A 158 16.99 7.43 4.52
N ALA A 159 15.76 7.92 4.47
CA ALA A 159 15.31 9.00 5.37
C ALA A 159 14.72 8.50 6.70
N THR A 160 14.18 7.27 6.74
CA THR A 160 13.45 6.75 7.91
C THR A 160 14.07 5.49 8.50
N GLY A 161 15.24 5.07 8.03
CA GLY A 161 15.90 3.83 8.38
C GLY A 161 15.27 2.60 7.74
N PHE A 162 13.94 2.44 7.84
CA PHE A 162 13.21 1.38 7.18
C PHE A 162 11.81 1.82 6.72
N GLY A 163 11.25 1.08 5.77
CA GLY A 163 9.87 1.20 5.32
C GLY A 163 9.15 -0.13 5.47
N GLY A 164 7.94 -0.08 6.02
CA GLY A 164 7.07 -1.23 6.23
C GLY A 164 5.62 -0.79 6.32
N THR A 165 4.81 -1.46 7.12
CA THR A 165 3.37 -1.21 7.23
C THR A 165 3.04 0.24 7.64
N LEU A 166 3.75 0.83 8.61
CA LEU A 166 3.50 2.22 9.03
C LEU A 166 3.66 3.20 7.85
N LYS A 167 4.70 3.02 7.04
CA LYS A 167 4.91 3.86 5.85
C LYS A 167 3.92 3.53 4.72
N ASN A 168 3.60 2.25 4.54
CA ASN A 168 2.62 1.81 3.55
C ASN A 168 1.23 2.42 3.83
N ILE A 169 0.86 2.59 5.08
CA ILE A 169 -0.38 3.24 5.50
C ILE A 169 -0.19 4.77 5.51
N GLY A 170 0.66 5.27 6.38
CA GLY A 170 0.76 6.70 6.67
C GLY A 170 1.08 7.55 5.45
N MET A 171 2.07 7.14 4.66
CA MET A 171 2.42 7.85 3.41
C MET A 171 1.64 7.29 2.21
N GLY A 172 1.47 5.96 2.15
CA GLY A 172 0.92 5.27 0.98
C GLY A 172 -0.57 5.53 0.75
N CYS A 173 -1.38 5.72 1.80
CA CYS A 173 -2.80 6.01 1.67
C CYS A 173 -3.12 7.49 1.45
N GLY A 174 -2.15 8.38 1.66
CA GLY A 174 -2.32 9.81 1.41
C GLY A 174 -2.52 10.11 -0.08
N SER A 175 -3.41 11.06 -0.38
CA SER A 175 -3.50 11.67 -1.70
C SER A 175 -2.20 12.41 -2.05
N ARG A 176 -2.08 12.92 -3.26
CA ARG A 176 -0.92 13.75 -3.62
C ARG A 176 -0.80 15.00 -2.73
N ALA A 177 -1.92 15.66 -2.44
CA ALA A 177 -1.93 16.82 -1.52
C ALA A 177 -1.57 16.41 -0.10
N GLY A 178 -2.09 15.28 0.39
CA GLY A 178 -1.76 14.74 1.71
C GLY A 178 -0.28 14.36 1.84
N LYS A 179 0.29 13.70 0.83
CA LYS A 179 1.74 13.41 0.78
C LYS A 179 2.58 14.69 0.79
N MET A 180 2.17 15.71 0.04
CA MET A 180 2.85 17.02 0.00
C MET A 180 2.86 17.68 1.38
N GLU A 181 1.72 17.69 2.07
CA GLU A 181 1.58 18.27 3.39
C GLU A 181 2.45 17.56 4.43
N MET A 182 2.43 16.23 4.45
CA MET A 182 3.26 15.42 5.33
C MET A 182 4.77 15.67 5.11
N HIS A 183 5.20 15.80 3.86
CA HIS A 183 6.60 16.12 3.55
C HIS A 183 7.00 17.54 3.98
N ARG A 184 6.07 18.49 3.98
CA ARG A 184 6.31 19.88 4.38
C ARG A 184 6.15 20.11 5.89
N ALA A 185 5.53 19.20 6.60
CA ALA A 185 5.18 19.39 8.02
C ALA A 185 6.40 19.61 8.92
N GLY A 186 7.57 19.07 8.57
CA GLY A 186 8.84 19.32 9.27
C GLY A 186 9.58 20.58 8.83
N ASP A 187 9.17 21.25 7.75
CA ASP A 187 9.93 22.33 7.10
C ASP A 187 9.20 23.68 7.08
N ARG A 188 8.52 24.02 8.19
CA ARG A 188 7.86 25.34 8.33
C ARG A 188 8.83 26.53 8.35
N LYS A 189 10.14 26.28 8.38
CA LYS A 189 11.15 27.35 8.40
C LYS A 189 11.87 27.59 7.08
N SER A 190 11.72 26.72 6.08
CA SER A 190 12.36 26.92 4.77
C SER A 190 11.32 27.02 3.66
N THR A 191 11.17 28.21 3.12
CA THR A 191 10.43 28.48 1.85
C THR A 191 11.21 28.03 0.62
N ARG A 192 12.28 27.26 0.79
CA ARG A 192 13.09 26.74 -0.31
C ARG A 192 12.68 25.32 -0.65
N LEU A 193 12.03 25.18 -1.79
CA LEU A 193 11.98 23.93 -2.54
C LEU A 193 13.43 23.49 -2.79
N ASN A 194 13.93 22.59 -1.98
CA ASN A 194 15.23 22.00 -2.21
C ASN A 194 15.08 21.00 -3.35
N SER A 195 15.45 21.43 -4.56
CA SER A 195 15.49 20.60 -5.77
C SER A 195 16.58 19.52 -5.75
N SER A 196 17.26 19.33 -4.63
CA SER A 196 18.39 18.41 -4.47
C SER A 196 18.04 16.94 -4.30
N HIS A 197 16.77 16.56 -4.22
CA HIS A 197 16.35 15.16 -4.17
C HIS A 197 16.22 14.48 -5.54
N HIS A 198 16.55 15.18 -6.63
CA HIS A 198 16.34 14.67 -7.98
C HIS A 198 17.49 13.83 -8.54
N ASP A 199 18.67 13.81 -7.93
CA ASP A 199 19.86 13.26 -8.60
C ASP A 199 20.45 11.97 -8.00
N ARG A 200 19.86 11.35 -6.98
CA ARG A 200 20.47 10.16 -6.34
C ARG A 200 19.71 8.84 -6.46
N SER A 201 18.69 8.75 -7.31
CA SER A 201 17.99 7.49 -7.56
C SER A 201 18.44 6.76 -8.85
N ARG A 202 19.58 7.15 -9.40
CA ARG A 202 20.22 6.46 -10.53
C ARG A 202 21.58 5.88 -10.07
N MET A 203 21.55 4.87 -9.22
CA MET A 203 22.61 3.85 -9.12
C MET A 203 21.97 2.54 -8.68
#